data_4f3172ed3ef0e38df41b334f2254e228
#
_entry.id   4f3172ed3ef0e38df41b334f2254e228
#
_cell.length_a   1.000
_cell.length_b   1.000
_cell.length_c   1.000
_cell.angle_alpha   90.00
_cell.angle_beta   90.00
_cell.angle_gamma   90.00
#
_symmetry.space_group_name_H-M   'P 1'
#
loop_
_entity.id
_entity.type
_entity.pdbx_description
1 polymer ?
#
loop_
_entity_poly.entity_id
_entity_poly.type
_entity_poly.pdbx_seq_one_letter_code
_entity_poly.pdbx_strand_id
1 'polypeptide(L)'
;MDNKEFALQEHEKWAGKIEVISRAKLETPEDLAVCYTPGVAEPCIKISEDVNLSYKYTRRHNMVAVVTDGSAVLGLGDIGPEAGMPVMEGKCCLFKAFGDVDAFPLCVRTKDVDEIVKTVSLLAGSFGGVNLEDISAPRCFEIEHKLKECCDIPIFHDDQHGTAIVVLAGIINALKVTGKKKEDCRVVVNGAGSAGVAITKLLLTYGFPHITMCDINGIISKDSPDLNWMQKEMTKVTNLEGRIGLLADALKGADIFVGVSAPNIVTPEMVASMNQDAILFAMANPVPEIMPDLAKAAGAKVVGTGRSDFPNQVNNVVAFPGIFKG
;
A
#
# COMPACT_ATOMS: atom_id res chain seq x y z
N MET A 1 1.99 -21.94 23.11
CA MET A 1 1.40 -20.58 23.24
C MET A 1 0.76 -20.27 21.90
N ASP A 2 -0.49 -19.84 21.88
CA ASP A 2 -1.12 -19.42 20.63
C ASP A 2 -0.39 -18.16 20.13
N ASN A 3 -0.14 -18.06 18.81
CA ASN A 3 0.54 -16.91 18.21
C ASN A 3 -0.14 -15.57 18.53
N LYS A 4 -1.45 -15.57 18.78
CA LYS A 4 -2.21 -14.38 19.14
C LYS A 4 -1.91 -13.92 20.56
N GLU A 5 -1.88 -14.85 21.50
CA GLU A 5 -1.56 -14.56 22.89
C GLU A 5 -0.11 -14.09 23.03
N PHE A 6 0.82 -14.73 22.33
CA PHE A 6 2.21 -14.29 22.28
C PHE A 6 2.36 -12.87 21.73
N ALA A 7 1.63 -12.54 20.65
CA ALA A 7 1.67 -11.19 20.07
C ALA A 7 1.17 -10.13 21.06
N LEU A 8 0.10 -10.40 21.83
CA LEU A 8 -0.41 -9.48 22.85
C LEU A 8 0.63 -9.25 23.97
N GLN A 9 1.24 -10.32 24.48
CA GLN A 9 2.26 -10.23 25.52
C GLN A 9 3.48 -9.43 25.07
N GLU A 10 3.95 -9.63 23.82
CA GLU A 10 5.09 -8.86 23.30
C GLU A 10 4.73 -7.38 23.10
N HIS A 11 3.51 -7.06 22.64
CA HIS A 11 3.08 -5.65 22.51
C HIS A 11 2.95 -4.95 23.86
N GLU A 12 2.47 -5.65 24.89
CA GLU A 12 2.44 -5.14 26.28
C GLU A 12 3.87 -4.88 26.81
N LYS A 13 4.78 -5.83 26.60
CA LYS A 13 6.18 -5.73 27.01
C LYS A 13 6.92 -4.60 26.31
N TRP A 14 6.69 -4.39 25.00
CA TRP A 14 7.30 -3.27 24.27
C TRP A 14 6.75 -1.92 24.69
N ALA A 15 5.51 -1.85 25.15
CA ALA A 15 4.80 -0.60 25.48
C ALA A 15 4.82 0.42 24.32
N GLY A 16 4.72 -0.08 23.10
CA GLY A 16 4.94 0.63 21.83
C GLY A 16 6.18 0.13 21.11
N LYS A 17 6.19 0.24 19.77
CA LYS A 17 7.27 -0.32 18.91
C LYS A 17 8.31 0.73 18.50
N ILE A 18 8.04 1.99 18.74
CA ILE A 18 8.91 3.11 18.35
C ILE A 18 9.30 3.94 19.55
N GLU A 19 10.47 4.54 19.48
CA GLU A 19 10.96 5.53 20.43
C GLU A 19 11.67 6.67 19.72
N VAL A 20 11.78 7.82 20.36
CA VAL A 20 12.56 8.97 19.87
C VAL A 20 13.86 9.05 20.65
N ILE A 21 14.99 9.00 19.94
CA ILE A 21 16.32 9.11 20.53
C ILE A 21 16.99 10.42 20.10
N SER A 22 17.77 11.02 21.01
CA SER A 22 18.61 12.17 20.67
C SER A 22 19.77 11.75 19.78
N ARG A 23 20.00 12.49 18.70
CA ARG A 23 21.22 12.39 17.87
C ARG A 23 22.30 13.36 18.33
N ALA A 24 21.90 14.42 19.01
CA ALA A 24 22.83 15.38 19.61
C ALA A 24 23.33 14.84 20.95
N LYS A 25 24.62 15.08 21.23
CA LYS A 25 25.21 14.83 22.52
C LYS A 25 24.77 15.92 23.51
N LEU A 26 24.41 15.56 24.72
CA LEU A 26 23.95 16.49 25.76
C LEU A 26 24.57 16.07 27.12
N GLU A 27 25.92 16.04 27.18
CA GLU A 27 26.66 15.60 28.35
C GLU A 27 27.32 16.75 29.09
N THR A 28 27.52 17.90 28.42
CA THR A 28 28.21 19.06 28.96
C THR A 28 27.39 20.34 28.77
N PRO A 29 27.66 21.41 29.55
CA PRO A 29 27.07 22.74 29.31
C PRO A 29 27.35 23.30 27.90
N GLU A 30 28.51 22.97 27.33
CA GLU A 30 28.90 23.35 26.00
C GLU A 30 28.04 22.65 24.95
N ASP A 31 27.77 21.35 25.11
CA ASP A 31 26.86 20.59 24.26
C ASP A 31 25.45 21.20 24.26
N LEU A 32 24.97 21.60 25.45
CA LEU A 32 23.66 22.23 25.60
C LEU A 32 23.63 23.61 24.92
N ALA A 33 24.69 24.39 25.04
CA ALA A 33 24.79 25.70 24.40
C ALA A 33 24.76 25.61 22.88
N VAL A 34 25.33 24.59 22.29
CA VAL A 34 25.29 24.32 20.84
C VAL A 34 23.96 23.76 20.40
N CYS A 35 23.45 22.78 21.15
CA CYS A 35 22.21 22.06 20.77
C CYS A 35 20.94 22.91 20.96
N TYR A 36 20.95 23.81 21.96
CA TYR A 36 19.77 24.61 22.32
C TYR A 36 20.14 26.09 22.37
N THR A 37 20.19 26.69 23.51
CA THR A 37 20.43 28.14 23.66
C THR A 37 21.88 28.40 24.09
N PRO A 38 22.63 29.29 23.40
CA PRO A 38 22.21 30.18 22.30
C PRO A 38 22.40 29.66 20.88
N GLY A 39 23.13 28.57 20.68
CA GLY A 39 23.60 28.07 19.36
C GLY A 39 22.50 27.79 18.37
N VAL A 40 21.31 27.30 18.82
CA VAL A 40 20.17 27.00 17.95
C VAL A 40 19.64 28.19 17.15
N ALA A 41 19.96 29.43 17.56
CA ALA A 41 19.55 30.63 16.82
C ALA A 41 20.12 30.66 15.39
N GLU A 42 21.37 30.20 15.20
CA GLU A 42 22.03 30.25 13.90
C GLU A 42 21.33 29.41 12.80
N PRO A 43 21.04 28.13 13.01
CA PRO A 43 20.27 27.37 12.03
C PRO A 43 18.85 27.92 11.83
N CYS A 44 18.19 28.45 12.87
CA CYS A 44 16.88 29.09 12.71
C CYS A 44 16.94 30.32 11.79
N ILE A 45 17.94 31.20 11.95
CA ILE A 45 18.16 32.37 11.08
C ILE A 45 18.38 31.89 9.64
N LYS A 46 19.24 30.89 9.43
CA LYS A 46 19.51 30.36 8.09
C LYS A 46 18.28 29.78 7.41
N ILE A 47 17.46 29.03 8.14
CA ILE A 47 16.22 28.47 7.62
C ILE A 47 15.19 29.57 7.32
N SER A 48 15.15 30.65 8.11
CA SER A 48 14.26 31.78 7.84
C SER A 48 14.64 32.56 6.56
N GLU A 49 15.93 32.55 6.19
CA GLU A 49 16.44 33.14 4.95
C GLU A 49 16.18 32.25 3.74
N ASP A 50 16.27 30.90 3.91
CA ASP A 50 16.00 29.88 2.89
C ASP A 50 15.41 28.65 3.56
N VAL A 51 14.09 28.41 3.34
CA VAL A 51 13.35 27.30 3.94
C VAL A 51 13.90 25.92 3.53
N ASN A 52 14.57 25.82 2.37
CA ASN A 52 15.18 24.56 1.93
C ASN A 52 16.32 24.11 2.85
N LEU A 53 16.94 25.02 3.58
CA LEU A 53 17.94 24.69 4.57
C LEU A 53 17.38 23.89 5.75
N SER A 54 16.03 23.81 5.90
CA SER A 54 15.40 22.92 6.86
C SER A 54 15.74 21.44 6.60
N TYR A 55 15.88 21.04 5.34
CA TYR A 55 16.33 19.69 4.98
C TYR A 55 17.81 19.43 5.35
N LYS A 56 18.62 20.47 5.47
CA LYS A 56 20.03 20.35 5.86
C LYS A 56 20.21 20.37 7.38
N TYR A 57 19.54 21.28 8.08
CA TYR A 57 19.77 21.56 9.49
C TYR A 57 18.80 20.89 10.45
N THR A 58 17.74 20.23 9.94
CA THR A 58 16.80 19.46 10.75
C THR A 58 16.66 18.03 10.25
N ARG A 59 15.94 17.20 11.00
CA ARG A 59 15.65 15.81 10.59
C ARG A 59 14.56 15.74 9.52
N ARG A 60 13.99 16.86 9.09
CA ARG A 60 12.94 16.93 8.06
C ARG A 60 13.28 16.08 6.82
N HIS A 61 14.53 16.11 6.35
CA HIS A 61 14.99 15.36 5.17
C HIS A 61 14.80 13.84 5.26
N ASN A 62 14.66 13.28 6.45
CA ASN A 62 14.56 11.83 6.66
C ASN A 62 13.31 11.44 7.46
N MET A 63 12.38 12.37 7.70
CA MET A 63 11.16 12.10 8.46
C MET A 63 9.97 11.92 7.56
N VAL A 64 9.18 10.86 7.78
CA VAL A 64 7.94 10.56 7.06
C VAL A 64 6.77 10.48 8.04
N ALA A 65 5.66 11.14 7.73
CA ALA A 65 4.40 10.95 8.44
C ALA A 65 3.67 9.72 7.87
N VAL A 66 3.30 8.77 8.72
CA VAL A 66 2.41 7.65 8.38
C VAL A 66 1.01 8.01 8.86
N VAL A 67 0.14 8.38 7.93
CA VAL A 67 -1.19 8.97 8.24
C VAL A 67 -2.29 7.96 7.96
N THR A 68 -3.17 7.76 8.93
CA THR A 68 -4.36 6.89 8.83
C THR A 68 -5.58 7.49 9.54
N ASP A 69 -6.76 7.14 9.07
CA ASP A 69 -8.01 7.31 9.81
C ASP A 69 -8.55 5.98 10.38
N GLY A 70 -7.82 4.86 10.15
CA GLY A 70 -8.16 3.54 10.62
C GLY A 70 -9.41 2.92 9.98
N SER A 71 -9.81 3.41 8.80
CA SER A 71 -11.06 2.99 8.14
C SER A 71 -10.92 1.77 7.21
N ALA A 72 -9.70 1.29 6.95
CA ALA A 72 -9.44 0.13 6.09
C ALA A 72 -8.25 -0.70 6.58
N VAL A 73 -8.17 -0.93 7.89
CA VAL A 73 -7.08 -1.69 8.50
C VAL A 73 -7.11 -3.15 8.04
N LEU A 74 -5.98 -3.63 7.57
CA LEU A 74 -5.82 -4.91 6.90
C LEU A 74 -6.48 -6.08 7.64
N GLY A 75 -7.48 -6.71 7.02
CA GLY A 75 -8.21 -7.86 7.56
C GLY A 75 -9.19 -7.54 8.70
N LEU A 76 -9.20 -6.30 9.22
CA LEU A 76 -10.05 -5.86 10.33
C LEU A 76 -11.12 -4.84 9.90
N GLY A 77 -10.88 -4.14 8.78
CA GLY A 77 -11.81 -3.13 8.26
C GLY A 77 -11.72 -1.82 9.04
N ASP A 78 -12.88 -1.20 9.29
CA ASP A 78 -13.01 0.09 9.96
C ASP A 78 -13.00 -0.09 11.50
N ILE A 79 -11.82 0.02 12.08
CA ILE A 79 -11.63 -0.12 13.54
C ILE A 79 -11.27 1.19 14.24
N GLY A 80 -11.13 2.26 13.48
CA GLY A 80 -10.79 3.59 13.97
C GLY A 80 -9.30 3.83 14.19
N PRO A 81 -8.92 5.11 14.39
CA PRO A 81 -7.53 5.54 14.37
C PRO A 81 -6.68 4.96 15.51
N GLU A 82 -7.19 4.92 16.74
CA GLU A 82 -6.43 4.42 17.89
C GLU A 82 -6.19 2.91 17.79
N ALA A 83 -7.18 2.16 17.33
CA ALA A 83 -7.03 0.72 17.14
C ALA A 83 -6.11 0.38 15.94
N GLY A 84 -5.94 1.30 15.00
CA GLY A 84 -4.98 1.20 13.90
C GLY A 84 -3.52 1.49 14.31
N MET A 85 -3.29 2.15 15.47
CA MET A 85 -1.94 2.56 15.90
C MET A 85 -0.91 1.43 15.90
N PRO A 86 -1.18 0.20 16.39
CA PRO A 86 -0.19 -0.88 16.37
C PRO A 86 0.28 -1.25 14.96
N VAL A 87 -0.59 -1.12 13.94
CA VAL A 87 -0.22 -1.34 12.54
C VAL A 87 0.68 -0.21 12.05
N MET A 88 0.33 1.05 12.36
CA MET A 88 1.10 2.24 11.97
C MET A 88 2.50 2.26 12.61
N GLU A 89 2.63 1.88 13.88
CA GLU A 89 3.95 1.68 14.51
C GLU A 89 4.74 0.56 13.83
N GLY A 90 4.09 -0.55 13.48
CA GLY A 90 4.71 -1.60 12.69
C GLY A 90 5.25 -1.08 11.36
N LYS A 91 4.47 -0.25 10.66
CA LYS A 91 4.89 0.42 9.42
C LYS A 91 6.13 1.29 9.64
N CYS A 92 6.15 2.08 10.72
CA CYS A 92 7.31 2.90 11.10
C CYS A 92 8.57 2.06 11.34
N CYS A 93 8.43 0.90 12.01
CA CYS A 93 9.55 -0.03 12.20
C CYS A 93 10.11 -0.55 10.86
N LEU A 94 9.24 -0.86 9.89
CA LEU A 94 9.66 -1.31 8.56
C LEU A 94 10.38 -0.20 7.79
N PHE A 95 9.89 1.05 7.86
CA PHE A 95 10.59 2.22 7.32
C PHE A 95 12.01 2.34 7.87
N LYS A 96 12.15 2.20 9.20
CA LYS A 96 13.46 2.30 9.86
C LYS A 96 14.37 1.14 9.50
N ALA A 97 13.88 -0.10 9.60
CA ALA A 97 14.68 -1.30 9.43
C ALA A 97 15.20 -1.47 7.98
N PHE A 98 14.37 -1.17 6.99
CA PHE A 98 14.69 -1.44 5.58
C PHE A 98 15.08 -0.19 4.77
N GLY A 99 14.70 1.02 5.23
CA GLY A 99 14.98 2.26 4.53
C GLY A 99 15.87 3.24 5.30
N ASP A 100 16.11 2.99 6.60
CA ASP A 100 16.69 3.97 7.52
C ASP A 100 15.96 5.33 7.49
N VAL A 101 14.63 5.28 7.31
CA VAL A 101 13.73 6.44 7.35
C VAL A 101 13.08 6.51 8.72
N ASP A 102 13.06 7.70 9.31
CA ASP A 102 12.42 7.96 10.59
C ASP A 102 10.94 8.27 10.34
N ALA A 103 10.06 7.34 10.66
CA ALA A 103 8.63 7.50 10.41
C ALA A 103 7.84 7.68 11.71
N PHE A 104 6.80 8.52 11.66
CA PHE A 104 5.92 8.82 12.78
C PHE A 104 4.47 8.51 12.44
N PRO A 105 3.75 7.75 13.30
CA PRO A 105 2.33 7.44 13.10
C PRO A 105 1.49 8.65 13.48
N LEU A 106 0.57 9.05 12.59
CA LEU A 106 -0.40 10.11 12.80
C LEU A 106 -1.80 9.54 12.54
N CYS A 107 -2.48 9.15 13.61
CA CYS A 107 -3.83 8.59 13.56
C CYS A 107 -4.86 9.70 13.76
N VAL A 108 -5.63 10.05 12.72
CA VAL A 108 -6.55 11.20 12.73
C VAL A 108 -7.98 10.78 13.04
N ARG A 109 -8.65 11.48 13.96
CA ARG A 109 -10.02 11.16 14.43
C ARG A 109 -11.10 11.77 13.55
N THR A 110 -10.93 11.69 12.23
CA THR A 110 -11.93 12.13 11.27
C THR A 110 -11.88 11.28 10.02
N LYS A 111 -13.04 11.18 9.35
CA LYS A 111 -13.18 10.58 8.02
C LYS A 111 -13.52 11.62 6.96
N ASP A 112 -13.62 12.88 7.36
CA ASP A 112 -13.84 13.97 6.44
C ASP A 112 -12.58 14.25 5.62
N VAL A 113 -12.75 14.28 4.30
CA VAL A 113 -11.63 14.43 3.35
C VAL A 113 -10.93 15.76 3.54
N ASP A 114 -11.69 16.84 3.67
CA ASP A 114 -11.12 18.20 3.75
C ASP A 114 -10.44 18.43 5.10
N GLU A 115 -10.96 17.86 6.19
CA GLU A 115 -10.29 17.91 7.50
C GLU A 115 -8.97 17.14 7.49
N ILE A 116 -8.93 15.94 6.88
CA ILE A 116 -7.68 15.17 6.74
C ILE A 116 -6.66 15.95 5.91
N VAL A 117 -7.07 16.45 4.74
CA VAL A 117 -6.21 17.23 3.85
C VAL A 117 -5.66 18.47 4.55
N LYS A 118 -6.51 19.22 5.23
CA LYS A 118 -6.12 20.41 6.01
C LYS A 118 -5.12 20.04 7.11
N THR A 119 -5.40 18.99 7.87
CA THR A 119 -4.53 18.55 8.98
C THR A 119 -3.14 18.17 8.47
N VAL A 120 -3.07 17.34 7.43
CA VAL A 120 -1.80 16.86 6.86
C VAL A 120 -1.02 18.02 6.23
N SER A 121 -1.68 18.91 5.49
CA SER A 121 -1.02 20.06 4.85
C SER A 121 -0.39 21.04 5.88
N LEU A 122 -1.06 21.25 7.02
CA LEU A 122 -0.53 22.08 8.11
C LEU A 122 0.70 21.45 8.79
N LEU A 123 0.83 20.11 8.77
CA LEU A 123 1.95 19.38 9.36
C LEU A 123 3.11 19.14 8.36
N ALA A 124 2.88 19.34 7.06
CA ALA A 124 3.82 19.02 6.00
C ALA A 124 5.20 19.66 6.17
N GLY A 125 5.27 20.85 6.78
CA GLY A 125 6.53 21.53 7.08
C GLY A 125 7.48 20.77 8.02
N SER A 126 7.01 19.79 8.75
CA SER A 126 7.82 18.97 9.67
C SER A 126 8.40 17.70 9.03
N PHE A 127 7.94 17.33 7.83
CA PHE A 127 8.25 16.05 7.19
C PHE A 127 8.91 16.26 5.82
N GLY A 128 9.66 15.24 5.40
CA GLY A 128 10.19 15.12 4.04
C GLY A 128 9.24 14.38 3.10
N GLY A 129 8.22 13.70 3.63
CA GLY A 129 7.20 12.98 2.86
C GLY A 129 6.06 12.49 3.73
N VAL A 130 4.97 12.08 3.09
CA VAL A 130 3.78 11.52 3.74
C VAL A 130 3.43 10.18 3.12
N ASN A 131 3.28 9.17 3.96
CA ASN A 131 2.67 7.89 3.61
C ASN A 131 1.22 7.85 4.12
N LEU A 132 0.27 7.76 3.22
CA LEU A 132 -1.13 7.47 3.56
C LEU A 132 -1.29 5.96 3.69
N GLU A 133 -1.96 5.50 4.75
CA GLU A 133 -2.08 4.07 5.08
C GLU A 133 -3.48 3.75 5.58
N ASP A 134 -4.03 2.61 5.19
CA ASP A 134 -5.30 2.06 5.72
C ASP A 134 -6.50 3.03 5.67
N ILE A 135 -6.56 3.87 4.63
CA ILE A 135 -7.69 4.77 4.37
C ILE A 135 -8.59 4.16 3.31
N SER A 136 -9.88 4.03 3.62
CA SER A 136 -10.84 3.34 2.74
C SER A 136 -11.11 4.06 1.41
N ALA A 137 -11.23 3.26 0.34
CA ALA A 137 -11.74 3.74 -0.93
C ALA A 137 -13.26 4.08 -0.83
N PRO A 138 -13.77 5.08 -1.58
CA PRO A 138 -13.05 5.89 -2.56
C PRO A 138 -12.35 7.15 -2.01
N ARG A 139 -12.48 7.45 -0.69
CA ARG A 139 -11.93 8.65 -0.06
C ARG A 139 -10.41 8.77 -0.19
N CYS A 140 -9.71 7.64 -0.10
CA CYS A 140 -8.25 7.61 -0.22
C CYS A 140 -7.74 8.22 -1.54
N PHE A 141 -8.47 8.05 -2.64
CA PHE A 141 -8.10 8.63 -3.95
C PHE A 141 -8.21 10.16 -3.93
N GLU A 142 -9.27 10.68 -3.32
CA GLU A 142 -9.51 12.11 -3.22
C GLU A 142 -8.52 12.79 -2.27
N ILE A 143 -8.27 12.19 -1.11
CA ILE A 143 -7.32 12.68 -0.12
C ILE A 143 -5.92 12.76 -0.74
N GLU A 144 -5.45 11.71 -1.39
CA GLU A 144 -4.14 11.69 -2.03
C GLU A 144 -4.04 12.76 -3.11
N HIS A 145 -5.06 12.88 -3.97
CA HIS A 145 -5.09 13.88 -5.04
C HIS A 145 -4.99 15.31 -4.49
N LYS A 146 -5.85 15.67 -3.55
CA LYS A 146 -5.85 17.00 -2.92
C LYS A 146 -4.54 17.31 -2.19
N LEU A 147 -3.96 16.33 -1.50
CA LEU A 147 -2.66 16.53 -0.83
C LEU A 147 -1.53 16.74 -1.82
N LYS A 148 -1.51 16.06 -2.95
CA LYS A 148 -0.53 16.28 -4.03
C LYS A 148 -0.63 17.67 -4.65
N GLU A 149 -1.81 18.29 -4.62
CA GLU A 149 -2.03 19.64 -5.13
C GLU A 149 -1.61 20.74 -4.13
N CYS A 150 -1.71 20.47 -2.83
CA CYS A 150 -1.49 21.51 -1.80
C CYS A 150 -0.20 21.36 -1.00
N CYS A 151 0.53 20.24 -1.13
CA CYS A 151 1.78 20.01 -0.41
C CYS A 151 2.98 20.05 -1.37
N ASP A 152 4.10 20.60 -0.88
CA ASP A 152 5.38 20.69 -1.58
C ASP A 152 6.32 19.50 -1.31
N ILE A 153 5.84 18.49 -0.59
CA ILE A 153 6.55 17.25 -0.28
C ILE A 153 5.87 16.05 -0.93
N PRO A 154 6.59 14.94 -1.18
CA PRO A 154 6.00 13.71 -1.72
C PRO A 154 4.84 13.18 -0.88
N ILE A 155 3.72 12.90 -1.53
CA ILE A 155 2.55 12.23 -0.97
C ILE A 155 2.39 10.88 -1.66
N PHE A 156 2.36 9.81 -0.89
CA PHE A 156 2.30 8.45 -1.39
C PHE A 156 1.29 7.64 -0.59
N HIS A 157 0.43 6.90 -1.26
CA HIS A 157 -0.52 5.98 -0.62
C HIS A 157 -0.03 4.56 -0.87
N ASP A 158 0.50 3.91 0.16
CA ASP A 158 1.19 2.63 0.00
C ASP A 158 0.26 1.49 -0.43
N ASP A 159 -0.97 1.42 0.11
CA ASP A 159 -1.95 0.42 -0.31
C ASP A 159 -2.31 0.51 -1.79
N GLN A 160 -2.19 1.69 -2.38
CA GLN A 160 -2.37 1.90 -3.80
C GLN A 160 -1.07 1.60 -4.57
N HIS A 161 -0.08 2.46 -4.38
CA HIS A 161 1.09 2.52 -5.25
C HIS A 161 2.17 1.51 -4.89
N GLY A 162 2.44 1.27 -3.60
CA GLY A 162 3.41 0.25 -3.18
C GLY A 162 2.96 -1.14 -3.61
N THR A 163 1.67 -1.44 -3.41
CA THR A 163 1.06 -2.69 -3.86
C THR A 163 1.09 -2.83 -5.39
N ALA A 164 0.74 -1.76 -6.12
CA ALA A 164 0.77 -1.80 -7.59
C ALA A 164 2.19 -2.00 -8.14
N ILE A 165 3.19 -1.35 -7.56
CA ILE A 165 4.60 -1.47 -7.96
C ILE A 165 5.11 -2.91 -7.77
N VAL A 166 4.86 -3.51 -6.61
CA VAL A 166 5.33 -4.87 -6.34
C VAL A 166 4.62 -5.91 -7.21
N VAL A 167 3.32 -5.73 -7.47
CA VAL A 167 2.56 -6.58 -8.39
C VAL A 167 3.13 -6.51 -9.80
N LEU A 168 3.33 -5.30 -10.32
CA LEU A 168 3.91 -5.14 -11.67
C LEU A 168 5.31 -5.74 -11.76
N ALA A 169 6.17 -5.52 -10.76
CA ALA A 169 7.50 -6.11 -10.70
C ALA A 169 7.46 -7.65 -10.72
N GLY A 170 6.53 -8.22 -9.95
CA GLY A 170 6.27 -9.66 -9.95
C GLY A 170 5.78 -10.19 -11.30
N ILE A 171 4.81 -9.50 -11.93
CA ILE A 171 4.26 -9.87 -13.23
C ILE A 171 5.35 -9.81 -14.32
N ILE A 172 6.17 -8.76 -14.37
CA ILE A 172 7.27 -8.64 -15.33
C ILE A 172 8.21 -9.87 -15.28
N ASN A 173 8.52 -10.35 -14.08
CA ASN A 173 9.35 -11.54 -13.91
C ASN A 173 8.60 -12.84 -14.20
N ALA A 174 7.32 -12.93 -13.84
CA ALA A 174 6.47 -14.07 -14.15
C ALA A 174 6.29 -14.25 -15.68
N LEU A 175 6.16 -13.16 -16.44
CA LEU A 175 6.12 -13.20 -17.90
C LEU A 175 7.41 -13.80 -18.50
N LYS A 176 8.59 -13.48 -17.94
CA LYS A 176 9.86 -14.10 -18.38
C LYS A 176 9.89 -15.60 -18.11
N VAL A 177 9.35 -16.04 -16.97
CA VAL A 177 9.30 -17.47 -16.58
C VAL A 177 8.35 -18.25 -17.46
N THR A 178 7.20 -17.65 -17.84
CA THR A 178 6.15 -18.30 -18.63
C THR A 178 6.31 -18.13 -20.14
N GLY A 179 7.17 -17.20 -20.57
CA GLY A 179 7.33 -16.84 -21.99
C GLY A 179 6.14 -16.09 -22.58
N LYS A 180 5.19 -15.65 -21.76
CA LYS A 180 4.00 -14.91 -22.21
C LYS A 180 4.36 -13.46 -22.57
N LYS A 181 3.62 -12.93 -23.54
CA LYS A 181 3.73 -11.51 -23.92
C LYS A 181 2.57 -10.73 -23.31
N LYS A 182 2.86 -9.58 -22.74
CA LYS A 182 1.85 -8.75 -22.06
C LYS A 182 0.67 -8.35 -22.94
N GLU A 183 0.95 -8.15 -24.23
CA GLU A 183 -0.04 -7.72 -25.24
C GLU A 183 -1.12 -8.80 -25.47
N ASP A 184 -0.77 -10.07 -25.27
CA ASP A 184 -1.64 -11.22 -25.50
C ASP A 184 -2.33 -11.70 -24.20
N CYS A 185 -1.90 -11.20 -23.05
CA CYS A 185 -2.38 -11.66 -21.75
C CYS A 185 -3.73 -11.07 -21.38
N ARG A 186 -4.65 -11.93 -20.94
CA ARG A 186 -5.89 -11.58 -20.25
C ARG A 186 -5.66 -11.53 -18.76
N VAL A 187 -5.85 -10.38 -18.15
CA VAL A 187 -5.62 -10.14 -16.73
C VAL A 187 -6.96 -10.00 -16.00
N VAL A 188 -7.11 -10.71 -14.89
CA VAL A 188 -8.24 -10.56 -13.96
C VAL A 188 -7.72 -9.95 -12.67
N VAL A 189 -8.24 -8.80 -12.28
CA VAL A 189 -7.98 -8.15 -10.98
C VAL A 189 -9.24 -8.27 -10.14
N ASN A 190 -9.16 -9.03 -9.07
CA ASN A 190 -10.28 -9.25 -8.15
C ASN A 190 -10.11 -8.47 -6.86
N GLY A 191 -11.02 -7.55 -6.63
CA GLY A 191 -10.99 -6.52 -5.60
C GLY A 191 -10.89 -5.15 -6.24
N ALA A 192 -11.97 -4.36 -6.21
CA ALA A 192 -12.06 -3.04 -6.84
C ALA A 192 -11.94 -1.90 -5.81
N GLY A 193 -11.14 -2.13 -4.77
CA GLY A 193 -10.75 -1.13 -3.77
C GLY A 193 -9.49 -0.36 -4.18
N SER A 194 -8.82 0.25 -3.19
CA SER A 194 -7.60 1.06 -3.38
C SER A 194 -6.51 0.33 -4.17
N ALA A 195 -6.14 -0.87 -3.74
CA ALA A 195 -5.10 -1.68 -4.38
C ALA A 195 -5.49 -2.10 -5.79
N GLY A 196 -6.68 -2.68 -5.97
CA GLY A 196 -7.11 -3.19 -7.29
C GLY A 196 -7.20 -2.10 -8.35
N VAL A 197 -7.68 -0.91 -8.00
CA VAL A 197 -7.70 0.24 -8.90
C VAL A 197 -6.29 0.68 -9.29
N ALA A 198 -5.39 0.82 -8.31
CA ALA A 198 -4.02 1.24 -8.56
C ALA A 198 -3.22 0.23 -9.39
N ILE A 199 -3.37 -1.06 -9.08
CA ILE A 199 -2.79 -2.16 -9.87
C ILE A 199 -3.27 -2.08 -11.31
N THR A 200 -4.58 -1.96 -11.52
CA THR A 200 -5.18 -1.91 -12.85
C THR A 200 -4.66 -0.71 -13.65
N LYS A 201 -4.63 0.48 -13.05
CA LYS A 201 -4.09 1.69 -13.71
C LYS A 201 -2.62 1.51 -14.11
N LEU A 202 -1.80 0.94 -13.23
CA LEU A 202 -0.38 0.73 -13.51
C LEU A 202 -0.17 -0.32 -14.61
N LEU A 203 -0.95 -1.41 -14.61
CA LEU A 203 -0.89 -2.43 -15.66
C LEU A 203 -1.32 -1.89 -17.03
N LEU A 204 -2.39 -1.06 -17.08
CA LEU A 204 -2.81 -0.36 -18.30
C LEU A 204 -1.69 0.55 -18.82
N THR A 205 -1.08 1.35 -17.93
CA THR A 205 0.05 2.24 -18.27
C THR A 205 1.27 1.45 -18.78
N TYR A 206 1.53 0.27 -18.21
CA TYR A 206 2.60 -0.61 -18.67
C TYR A 206 2.29 -1.29 -20.01
N GLY A 207 1.02 -1.28 -20.46
CA GLY A 207 0.60 -1.74 -21.77
C GLY A 207 -0.08 -3.10 -21.80
N PHE A 208 -0.78 -3.50 -20.74
CA PHE A 208 -1.72 -4.63 -20.76
C PHE A 208 -3.08 -4.16 -21.31
N PRO A 209 -3.53 -4.66 -22.48
CA PRO A 209 -4.77 -4.15 -23.10
C PRO A 209 -6.04 -4.85 -22.60
N HIS A 210 -5.93 -6.08 -22.08
CA HIS A 210 -7.08 -6.93 -21.74
C HIS A 210 -7.17 -7.14 -20.22
N ILE A 211 -7.74 -6.17 -19.52
CA ILE A 211 -7.94 -6.25 -18.07
C ILE A 211 -9.43 -6.29 -17.74
N THR A 212 -9.81 -7.26 -16.92
CA THR A 212 -11.16 -7.39 -16.34
C THR A 212 -11.05 -7.20 -14.83
N MET A 213 -11.81 -6.25 -14.28
CA MET A 213 -11.93 -6.10 -12.82
C MET A 213 -13.16 -6.83 -12.32
N CYS A 214 -13.04 -7.41 -11.12
CA CYS A 214 -14.16 -8.05 -10.40
C CYS A 214 -14.28 -7.46 -9.00
N ASP A 215 -15.51 -7.46 -8.48
CA ASP A 215 -15.83 -7.21 -7.08
C ASP A 215 -16.67 -8.37 -6.50
N ILE A 216 -17.31 -8.16 -5.36
CA ILE A 216 -18.17 -9.15 -4.70
C ILE A 216 -19.38 -9.55 -5.58
N ASN A 217 -19.81 -8.72 -6.51
CA ASN A 217 -20.95 -8.96 -7.41
C ASN A 217 -20.50 -9.63 -8.73
N GLY A 218 -19.19 -9.82 -8.95
CA GLY A 218 -18.62 -10.40 -10.15
C GLY A 218 -17.91 -9.40 -11.04
N ILE A 219 -18.00 -9.59 -12.35
CA ILE A 219 -17.31 -8.77 -13.36
C ILE A 219 -17.90 -7.35 -13.36
N ILE A 220 -17.04 -6.36 -13.17
CA ILE A 220 -17.42 -4.95 -13.21
C ILE A 220 -17.58 -4.51 -14.68
N SER A 221 -18.73 -3.92 -14.98
CA SER A 221 -19.08 -3.33 -16.26
C SER A 221 -19.77 -1.98 -16.06
N LYS A 222 -19.99 -1.24 -17.16
CA LYS A 222 -20.74 0.02 -17.11
C LYS A 222 -22.18 -0.14 -16.57
N ASP A 223 -22.74 -1.34 -16.69
CA ASP A 223 -24.11 -1.67 -16.28
C ASP A 223 -24.17 -2.29 -14.87
N SER A 224 -23.04 -2.43 -14.17
CA SER A 224 -22.99 -2.94 -12.80
C SER A 224 -23.67 -1.97 -11.83
N PRO A 225 -24.49 -2.49 -10.88
CA PRO A 225 -25.13 -1.63 -9.88
C PRO A 225 -24.12 -1.11 -8.85
N ASP A 226 -24.49 -0.04 -8.17
CA ASP A 226 -23.86 0.48 -6.94
C ASP A 226 -22.34 0.79 -7.04
N LEU A 227 -21.82 1.04 -8.25
CA LEU A 227 -20.45 1.43 -8.46
C LEU A 227 -20.17 2.82 -7.85
N ASN A 228 -19.09 2.92 -7.07
CA ASN A 228 -18.56 4.21 -6.67
C ASN A 228 -17.97 4.97 -7.88
N TRP A 229 -17.64 6.25 -7.67
CA TRP A 229 -17.17 7.11 -8.76
C TRP A 229 -15.88 6.61 -9.41
N MET A 230 -14.95 6.03 -8.64
CA MET A 230 -13.68 5.51 -9.18
C MET A 230 -13.92 4.22 -9.97
N GLN A 231 -14.79 3.33 -9.49
CA GLN A 231 -15.16 2.12 -10.23
C GLN A 231 -15.84 2.47 -11.56
N LYS A 232 -16.70 3.49 -11.56
CA LYS A 232 -17.30 4.02 -12.82
C LYS A 232 -16.22 4.51 -13.80
N GLU A 233 -15.19 5.22 -13.33
CA GLU A 233 -14.07 5.61 -14.19
C GLU A 233 -13.32 4.37 -14.74
N MET A 234 -13.11 3.35 -13.92
CA MET A 234 -12.44 2.13 -14.35
C MET A 234 -13.21 1.36 -15.42
N THR A 235 -14.55 1.40 -15.44
CA THR A 235 -15.34 0.75 -16.52
C THR A 235 -15.10 1.33 -17.90
N LYS A 236 -14.55 2.53 -17.99
CA LYS A 236 -14.23 3.17 -19.29
C LYS A 236 -12.97 2.57 -19.93
N VAL A 237 -12.10 1.94 -19.15
CA VAL A 237 -10.78 1.47 -19.59
C VAL A 237 -10.54 -0.01 -19.33
N THR A 238 -11.46 -0.70 -18.67
CA THR A 238 -11.41 -2.14 -18.39
C THR A 238 -12.62 -2.85 -18.98
N ASN A 239 -12.53 -4.20 -19.10
CA ASN A 239 -13.62 -5.02 -19.62
C ASN A 239 -14.19 -4.51 -20.94
N LEU A 240 -13.33 -4.08 -21.86
CA LEU A 240 -13.73 -3.50 -23.15
C LEU A 240 -14.46 -4.51 -24.06
N GLU A 241 -14.32 -5.81 -23.76
CA GLU A 241 -15.03 -6.89 -24.46
C GLU A 241 -16.48 -7.08 -23.98
N GLY A 242 -16.90 -6.37 -22.92
CA GLY A 242 -18.26 -6.44 -22.36
C GLY A 242 -18.58 -7.80 -21.73
N ARG A 243 -17.59 -8.46 -21.13
CA ARG A 243 -17.79 -9.73 -20.40
C ARG A 243 -18.71 -9.50 -19.19
N ILE A 244 -19.56 -10.48 -18.92
CA ILE A 244 -20.48 -10.52 -17.77
C ILE A 244 -20.32 -11.84 -17.04
N GLY A 245 -20.74 -11.90 -15.79
CA GLY A 245 -20.73 -13.10 -14.95
C GLY A 245 -19.97 -12.91 -13.65
N LEU A 246 -19.70 -14.00 -12.98
CA LEU A 246 -18.99 -14.04 -11.70
C LEU A 246 -17.47 -14.17 -11.91
N LEU A 247 -16.71 -14.19 -10.80
CA LEU A 247 -15.24 -14.38 -10.82
C LEU A 247 -14.84 -15.64 -11.60
N ALA A 248 -15.59 -16.73 -11.46
CA ALA A 248 -15.33 -17.98 -12.21
C ALA A 248 -15.40 -17.77 -13.73
N ASP A 249 -16.35 -16.92 -14.20
CA ASP A 249 -16.46 -16.61 -15.63
C ASP A 249 -15.32 -15.70 -16.09
N ALA A 250 -14.87 -14.77 -15.23
CA ALA A 250 -13.71 -13.92 -15.52
C ALA A 250 -12.43 -14.75 -15.70
N LEU A 251 -12.24 -15.78 -14.87
CA LEU A 251 -11.03 -16.60 -14.87
C LEU A 251 -10.94 -17.57 -16.07
N LYS A 252 -12.05 -17.91 -16.73
CA LYS A 252 -12.02 -18.75 -17.93
C LYS A 252 -11.17 -18.11 -19.04
N GLY A 253 -10.06 -18.78 -19.38
CA GLY A 253 -9.13 -18.30 -20.40
C GLY A 253 -8.33 -17.05 -20.00
N ALA A 254 -8.23 -16.75 -18.71
CA ALA A 254 -7.34 -15.74 -18.20
C ALA A 254 -5.90 -16.26 -18.08
N ASP A 255 -4.92 -15.40 -18.30
CA ASP A 255 -3.49 -15.71 -18.16
C ASP A 255 -2.94 -15.31 -16.80
N ILE A 256 -3.46 -14.23 -16.24
CA ILE A 256 -2.99 -13.64 -14.99
C ILE A 256 -4.18 -13.36 -14.09
N PHE A 257 -4.08 -13.81 -12.84
CA PHE A 257 -4.98 -13.45 -11.75
C PHE A 257 -4.23 -12.64 -10.70
N VAL A 258 -4.80 -11.52 -10.29
CA VAL A 258 -4.34 -10.72 -9.15
C VAL A 258 -5.50 -10.57 -8.18
N GLY A 259 -5.39 -11.18 -7.01
CA GLY A 259 -6.36 -11.11 -5.93
C GLY A 259 -5.93 -10.11 -4.85
N VAL A 260 -6.80 -9.16 -4.55
CA VAL A 260 -6.66 -8.17 -3.46
C VAL A 260 -8.02 -8.00 -2.77
N SER A 261 -8.63 -9.10 -2.38
CA SER A 261 -10.04 -9.14 -1.96
C SER A 261 -10.25 -9.95 -0.67
N ALA A 262 -10.81 -11.15 -0.77
CA ALA A 262 -11.21 -11.96 0.37
C ALA A 262 -10.60 -13.36 0.34
N PRO A 263 -10.43 -14.01 1.51
CA PRO A 263 -9.81 -15.32 1.59
C PRO A 263 -10.68 -16.43 0.94
N ASN A 264 -10.01 -17.45 0.36
CA ASN A 264 -10.62 -18.71 -0.10
C ASN A 264 -11.74 -18.56 -1.13
N ILE A 265 -11.72 -17.52 -1.96
CA ILE A 265 -12.75 -17.27 -2.99
C ILE A 265 -12.40 -17.87 -4.36
N VAL A 266 -11.16 -18.31 -4.56
CA VAL A 266 -10.71 -18.98 -5.79
C VAL A 266 -10.60 -20.46 -5.53
N THR A 267 -11.25 -21.27 -6.39
CA THR A 267 -11.21 -22.74 -6.29
C THR A 267 -10.18 -23.33 -7.26
N PRO A 268 -9.72 -24.58 -7.03
CA PRO A 268 -8.86 -25.28 -7.98
C PRO A 268 -9.46 -25.37 -9.40
N GLU A 269 -10.78 -25.55 -9.51
CA GLU A 269 -11.49 -25.62 -10.80
C GLU A 269 -11.43 -24.28 -11.55
N MET A 270 -11.52 -23.15 -10.84
CA MET A 270 -11.34 -21.83 -11.43
C MET A 270 -9.92 -21.68 -11.99
N VAL A 271 -8.90 -22.10 -11.24
CA VAL A 271 -7.51 -22.08 -11.70
C VAL A 271 -7.32 -22.98 -12.92
N ALA A 272 -7.87 -24.19 -12.90
CA ALA A 272 -7.79 -25.14 -14.02
C ALA A 272 -8.49 -24.63 -15.30
N SER A 273 -9.43 -23.66 -15.16
CA SER A 273 -10.12 -23.03 -16.30
C SER A 273 -9.30 -21.90 -16.96
N MET A 274 -8.22 -21.47 -16.34
CA MET A 274 -7.31 -20.46 -16.89
C MET A 274 -6.48 -21.02 -18.05
N ASN A 275 -5.81 -20.15 -18.76
CA ASN A 275 -4.87 -20.56 -19.81
C ASN A 275 -3.68 -21.32 -19.24
N GLN A 276 -3.04 -22.15 -20.08
CA GLN A 276 -1.81 -22.84 -19.72
C GLN A 276 -0.75 -21.85 -19.19
N ASP A 277 0.07 -22.34 -18.24
CA ASP A 277 1.11 -21.54 -17.59
C ASP A 277 0.57 -20.26 -16.93
N ALA A 278 -0.59 -20.36 -16.27
CA ALA A 278 -1.22 -19.26 -15.57
C ALA A 278 -0.33 -18.67 -14.45
N ILE A 279 -0.46 -17.37 -14.25
CA ILE A 279 0.21 -16.58 -13.19
C ILE A 279 -0.84 -16.18 -12.17
N LEU A 280 -0.66 -16.54 -10.90
CA LEU A 280 -1.58 -16.19 -9.81
C LEU A 280 -0.85 -15.43 -8.69
N PHE A 281 -1.31 -14.23 -8.39
CA PHE A 281 -0.95 -13.48 -7.20
C PHE A 281 -2.17 -13.34 -6.29
N ALA A 282 -2.27 -14.25 -5.32
CA ALA A 282 -3.35 -14.29 -4.33
C ALA A 282 -2.89 -13.57 -3.06
N MET A 283 -3.23 -12.29 -2.95
CA MET A 283 -2.58 -11.37 -2.00
C MET A 283 -3.45 -11.03 -0.78
N ALA A 284 -4.65 -11.57 -0.65
CA ALA A 284 -5.48 -11.38 0.55
C ALA A 284 -4.73 -11.84 1.81
N ASN A 285 -4.85 -11.06 2.88
CA ASN A 285 -4.21 -11.33 4.17
C ASN A 285 -5.28 -11.39 5.30
N PRO A 286 -5.12 -12.26 6.31
CA PRO A 286 -3.99 -13.18 6.54
C PRO A 286 -4.07 -14.49 5.72
N VAL A 287 -5.18 -14.77 5.08
CA VAL A 287 -5.41 -15.97 4.26
C VAL A 287 -5.59 -15.54 2.81
N PRO A 288 -4.84 -16.13 1.85
CA PRO A 288 -4.94 -15.77 0.43
C PRO A 288 -6.27 -16.24 -0.20
N GLU A 289 -6.60 -15.73 -1.37
CA GLU A 289 -7.77 -16.15 -2.16
C GLU A 289 -7.75 -17.63 -2.51
N ILE A 290 -6.58 -18.22 -2.65
CA ILE A 290 -6.31 -19.66 -2.77
C ILE A 290 -4.93 -19.97 -2.20
N MET A 291 -4.80 -21.10 -1.51
CA MET A 291 -3.50 -21.55 -1.00
C MET A 291 -2.55 -21.93 -2.15
N PRO A 292 -1.23 -21.59 -2.04
CA PRO A 292 -0.26 -21.79 -3.13
C PRO A 292 -0.13 -23.24 -3.62
N ASP A 293 -0.23 -24.22 -2.73
CA ASP A 293 -0.18 -25.64 -3.05
C ASP A 293 -1.38 -26.06 -3.90
N LEU A 294 -2.58 -25.61 -3.56
CA LEU A 294 -3.80 -25.86 -4.32
C LEU A 294 -3.74 -25.19 -5.70
N ALA A 295 -3.28 -23.96 -5.79
CA ALA A 295 -3.12 -23.24 -7.06
C ALA A 295 -2.12 -23.95 -7.99
N LYS A 296 -0.99 -24.41 -7.46
CA LYS A 296 0.00 -25.18 -8.22
C LYS A 296 -0.53 -26.55 -8.66
N ALA A 297 -1.23 -27.27 -7.78
CA ALA A 297 -1.85 -28.55 -8.11
C ALA A 297 -2.91 -28.42 -9.22
N ALA A 298 -3.58 -27.26 -9.29
CA ALA A 298 -4.56 -26.95 -10.34
C ALA A 298 -3.94 -26.46 -11.67
N GLY A 299 -2.61 -26.35 -11.76
CA GLY A 299 -1.91 -26.05 -13.02
C GLY A 299 -1.31 -24.65 -13.13
N ALA A 300 -1.36 -23.85 -12.07
CA ALA A 300 -0.69 -22.56 -12.07
C ALA A 300 0.84 -22.70 -12.15
N LYS A 301 1.48 -21.96 -13.06
CA LYS A 301 2.92 -22.00 -13.27
C LYS A 301 3.67 -21.12 -12.26
N VAL A 302 3.19 -19.91 -12.04
CA VAL A 302 3.75 -18.98 -11.08
C VAL A 302 2.68 -18.62 -10.06
N VAL A 303 3.00 -18.78 -8.78
CA VAL A 303 2.12 -18.43 -7.67
C VAL A 303 2.87 -17.56 -6.69
N GLY A 304 2.30 -16.40 -6.35
CA GLY A 304 2.76 -15.49 -5.32
C GLY A 304 1.64 -15.18 -4.33
N THR A 305 2.02 -14.78 -3.11
CA THR A 305 1.08 -14.35 -2.06
C THR A 305 1.58 -13.10 -1.36
N GLY A 306 0.72 -12.43 -0.60
CA GLY A 306 1.12 -11.32 0.28
C GLY A 306 1.93 -11.74 1.51
N ARG A 307 2.07 -13.03 1.78
CA ARG A 307 2.69 -13.59 2.99
C ARG A 307 4.18 -13.87 2.79
N SER A 308 4.97 -13.59 3.83
CA SER A 308 6.42 -13.82 3.84
C SER A 308 6.83 -15.27 4.11
N ASP A 309 5.91 -16.11 4.60
CA ASP A 309 6.14 -17.53 4.90
C ASP A 309 5.91 -18.45 3.68
N PHE A 310 5.58 -17.89 2.51
CA PHE A 310 5.52 -18.60 1.24
C PHE A 310 6.53 -18.02 0.23
N PRO A 311 7.00 -18.84 -0.72
CA PRO A 311 7.80 -18.33 -1.85
C PRO A 311 7.05 -17.27 -2.67
N ASN A 312 7.81 -16.35 -3.29
CA ASN A 312 7.29 -15.28 -4.13
C ASN A 312 6.36 -14.32 -3.36
N GLN A 313 6.88 -13.74 -2.29
CA GLN A 313 6.14 -12.71 -1.56
C GLN A 313 5.86 -11.50 -2.46
N VAL A 314 4.59 -11.16 -2.62
CA VAL A 314 4.09 -9.98 -3.33
C VAL A 314 3.39 -9.10 -2.30
N ASN A 315 4.16 -8.25 -1.63
CA ASN A 315 3.67 -7.36 -0.59
C ASN A 315 4.40 -6.02 -0.70
N ASN A 316 3.71 -4.92 -0.42
CA ASN A 316 4.25 -3.57 -0.50
C ASN A 316 5.50 -3.36 0.37
N VAL A 317 5.70 -4.16 1.44
CA VAL A 317 6.88 -4.11 2.31
C VAL A 317 8.20 -4.28 1.55
N VAL A 318 8.21 -4.97 0.42
CA VAL A 318 9.42 -5.13 -0.41
C VAL A 318 9.69 -3.93 -1.33
N ALA A 319 8.81 -2.92 -1.34
CA ALA A 319 8.92 -1.75 -2.21
C ALA A 319 9.00 -0.42 -1.44
N PHE A 320 8.03 -0.12 -0.55
CA PHE A 320 7.88 1.22 0.01
C PHE A 320 9.10 1.75 0.78
N PRO A 321 9.88 0.94 1.56
CA PRO A 321 11.01 1.51 2.28
C PRO A 321 12.08 2.07 1.33
N GLY A 322 12.33 1.36 0.22
CA GLY A 322 13.26 1.80 -0.82
C GLY A 322 12.76 3.01 -1.59
N ILE A 323 11.45 3.08 -1.89
CA ILE A 323 10.83 4.21 -2.59
C ILE A 323 10.97 5.50 -1.76
N PHE A 324 10.67 5.44 -0.47
CA PHE A 324 10.80 6.62 0.39
C PHE A 324 12.25 6.99 0.70
N LYS A 325 13.16 6.04 0.64
CA LYS A 325 14.59 6.33 0.81
C LYS A 325 15.20 7.08 -0.37
N GLY A 326 14.77 6.78 -1.59
CA GLY A 326 15.23 7.43 -2.83
C GLY A 326 14.66 8.79 -3.04
#